data_49b838f4b9384eace388e9f5014b3c89
#
_entry.id   49b838f4b9384eace388e9f5014b3c89
#
_cell.length_a   1.000
_cell.length_b   1.000
_cell.length_c   1.000
_cell.angle_alpha   90.00
_cell.angle_beta   90.00
_cell.angle_gamma   90.00
#
_symmetry.space_group_name_H-M   'P 1'
#
loop_
_entity.id
_entity.type
_entity.pdbx_description
1 polymer ?
#
loop_
_entity_poly.entity_id
_entity_poly.type
_entity_poly.pdbx_seq_one_letter_code
_entity_poly.pdbx_strand_id
1 'polypeptide(L)'
;RENEELDGYDPYSNSKSCSELVTHSYKNSFFADGRTAVSAARAGNVIGGGDFANDRIIPDCIRAAQRKEDIIVRNPFSTRPYQHVLEPLYAYLMIAAKQYEDARYAGYYNVGPDDVDCFQTGALVDLFVRKWGEGMEWTTCCDGGPHEANFLKLDCSKLKTTFGWSPRWSLDTAMEMVVEWSKCWLKGEDV
;
A
#
# COMPACT_ATOMS: atom_id res chain seq x y z
N ARG A 1 5.10 2.20 -14.29
CA ARG A 1 6.23 1.24 -14.42
C ARG A 1 7.45 1.75 -13.68
N GLU A 2 8.42 0.85 -13.46
CA GLU A 2 9.62 1.16 -12.70
C GLU A 2 10.58 2.13 -13.39
N ASN A 3 10.43 2.33 -14.69
CA ASN A 3 11.24 3.23 -15.52
C ASN A 3 10.57 4.59 -15.77
N GLU A 4 9.45 4.88 -15.13
CA GLU A 4 8.84 6.20 -15.21
C GLU A 4 9.65 7.24 -14.43
N GLU A 5 9.51 8.50 -14.84
CA GLU A 5 10.24 9.62 -14.24
C GLU A 5 9.91 9.77 -12.76
N LEU A 6 10.95 10.10 -11.98
CA LEU A 6 10.82 10.40 -10.55
C LEU A 6 10.48 11.89 -10.38
N ASP A 7 9.28 12.27 -10.78
CA ASP A 7 8.77 13.64 -10.78
C ASP A 7 7.47 13.73 -9.97
N GLY A 8 7.59 13.91 -8.68
CA GLY A 8 6.44 14.06 -7.79
C GLY A 8 5.90 15.49 -7.82
N TYR A 9 4.59 15.66 -8.08
CA TYR A 9 3.95 16.97 -8.13
C TYR A 9 3.89 17.67 -6.74
N ASP A 10 3.78 16.91 -5.68
CA ASP A 10 3.68 17.41 -4.31
C ASP A 10 4.90 17.05 -3.45
N PRO A 11 5.13 17.72 -2.29
CA PRO A 11 6.29 17.46 -1.44
C PRO A 11 6.38 16.01 -0.93
N TYR A 12 5.25 15.35 -0.67
CA TYR A 12 5.25 13.95 -0.23
C TYR A 12 5.74 13.02 -1.36
N SER A 13 5.14 13.14 -2.55
CA SER A 13 5.54 12.35 -3.72
C SER A 13 7.02 12.58 -4.08
N ASN A 14 7.46 13.83 -4.05
CA ASN A 14 8.86 14.17 -4.31
C ASN A 14 9.82 13.63 -3.23
N SER A 15 9.40 13.58 -1.97
CA SER A 15 10.22 12.98 -0.92
C SER A 15 10.51 11.50 -1.17
N LYS A 16 9.56 10.77 -1.78
CA LYS A 16 9.76 9.38 -2.20
C LYS A 16 10.72 9.27 -3.38
N SER A 17 10.60 10.16 -4.35
CA SER A 17 11.55 10.28 -5.48
C SER A 17 12.97 10.56 -4.98
N CYS A 18 13.14 11.48 -4.04
CA CYS A 18 14.42 11.77 -3.41
C CYS A 18 15.04 10.55 -2.73
N SER A 19 14.23 9.73 -2.04
CA SER A 19 14.73 8.50 -1.41
C SER A 19 15.31 7.52 -2.43
N GLU A 20 14.71 7.40 -3.60
CA GLU A 20 15.23 6.55 -4.66
C GLU A 20 16.50 7.13 -5.31
N LEU A 21 16.54 8.44 -5.53
CA LEU A 21 17.75 9.11 -6.05
C LEU A 21 18.94 8.95 -5.10
N VAL A 22 18.71 9.08 -3.79
CA VAL A 22 19.75 8.81 -2.78
C VAL A 22 20.19 7.36 -2.83
N THR A 23 19.24 6.41 -2.87
CA THR A 23 19.54 4.96 -2.98
C THR A 23 20.38 4.67 -4.22
N HIS A 24 20.02 5.26 -5.37
CA HIS A 24 20.78 5.12 -6.61
C HIS A 24 22.22 5.64 -6.46
N SER A 25 22.39 6.82 -5.86
CA SER A 25 23.71 7.41 -5.64
C SER A 25 24.57 6.55 -4.70
N TYR A 26 24.00 6.04 -3.62
CA TYR A 26 24.70 5.14 -2.69
C TYR A 26 25.10 3.82 -3.37
N LYS A 27 24.19 3.23 -4.14
CA LYS A 27 24.48 2.01 -4.91
C LYS A 27 25.68 2.18 -5.81
N ASN A 28 25.74 3.28 -6.56
CA ASN A 28 26.83 3.52 -7.50
C ASN A 28 28.15 3.91 -6.80
N SER A 29 28.08 4.61 -5.66
CA SER A 29 29.28 5.10 -4.96
C SER A 29 29.91 4.07 -4.04
N PHE A 30 29.11 3.22 -3.38
CA PHE A 30 29.59 2.34 -2.30
C PHE A 30 29.38 0.86 -2.56
N PHE A 31 28.51 0.49 -3.50
CA PHE A 31 28.16 -0.91 -3.79
C PHE A 31 28.37 -1.28 -5.26
N ALA A 32 29.16 -0.48 -6.00
CA ALA A 32 29.45 -0.73 -7.41
C ALA A 32 30.31 -1.99 -7.64
N ASP A 33 30.98 -2.49 -6.60
CA ASP A 33 31.79 -3.70 -6.63
C ASP A 33 30.95 -5.01 -6.70
N GLY A 34 29.61 -4.89 -6.59
CA GLY A 34 28.68 -6.02 -6.68
C GLY A 34 28.64 -6.94 -5.47
N ARG A 35 29.41 -6.66 -4.39
CA ARG A 35 29.37 -7.47 -3.16
C ARG A 35 28.09 -7.29 -2.36
N THR A 36 27.41 -6.16 -2.52
CA THR A 36 26.15 -5.88 -1.89
C THR A 36 25.07 -5.62 -2.95
N ALA A 37 24.10 -6.49 -3.02
CA ALA A 37 22.95 -6.33 -3.91
C ALA A 37 21.95 -5.33 -3.31
N VAL A 38 21.54 -4.31 -4.08
CA VAL A 38 20.62 -3.26 -3.63
C VAL A 38 19.42 -3.21 -4.56
N SER A 39 18.22 -3.35 -3.98
CA SER A 39 16.94 -3.20 -4.69
C SER A 39 16.09 -2.10 -4.08
N ALA A 40 15.23 -1.50 -4.90
CA ALA A 40 14.15 -0.64 -4.43
C ALA A 40 12.80 -1.27 -4.80
N ALA A 41 11.90 -1.38 -3.84
CA ALA A 41 10.56 -1.90 -4.04
C ALA A 41 9.53 -0.81 -3.72
N ARG A 42 8.64 -0.54 -4.68
CA ARG A 42 7.57 0.46 -4.58
C ARG A 42 6.27 -0.26 -4.34
N ALA A 43 5.77 -0.21 -3.11
CA ALA A 43 4.45 -0.77 -2.79
C ALA A 43 3.33 0.22 -3.12
N GLY A 44 2.16 -0.31 -3.50
CA GLY A 44 0.92 0.44 -3.55
C GLY A 44 0.39 0.81 -2.16
N ASN A 45 -0.88 1.19 -2.09
CA ASN A 45 -1.52 1.47 -0.82
C ASN A 45 -1.65 0.20 0.02
N VAL A 46 -1.15 0.27 1.25
CA VAL A 46 -1.08 -0.88 2.15
C VAL A 46 -2.10 -0.73 3.27
N ILE A 47 -2.87 -1.78 3.53
CA ILE A 47 -3.80 -1.88 4.65
C ILE A 47 -3.42 -3.05 5.56
N GLY A 48 -3.73 -2.95 6.85
CA GLY A 48 -3.41 -4.00 7.81
C GLY A 48 -3.82 -3.61 9.21
N GLY A 49 -3.77 -4.55 10.14
CA GLY A 49 -3.90 -4.27 11.56
C GLY A 49 -2.72 -3.45 12.09
N GLY A 50 -2.92 -2.74 13.20
CA GLY A 50 -1.86 -1.99 13.88
C GLY A 50 -1.47 -0.66 13.21
N ASP A 51 -2.17 -0.20 12.17
CA ASP A 51 -1.99 1.14 11.63
C ASP A 51 -2.89 2.14 12.39
N PHE A 52 -2.26 3.08 13.09
CA PHE A 52 -2.94 4.12 13.87
C PHE A 52 -2.69 5.53 13.32
N ALA A 53 -2.11 5.65 12.12
CA ALA A 53 -1.80 6.95 11.54
C ALA A 53 -3.06 7.77 11.26
N ASN A 54 -2.95 9.08 11.46
CA ASN A 54 -4.01 10.02 11.11
C ASN A 54 -4.07 10.21 9.59
N ASP A 55 -5.23 10.64 9.12
CA ASP A 55 -5.47 10.96 7.69
C ASP A 55 -5.24 9.77 6.74
N ARG A 56 -5.45 8.56 7.23
CA ARG A 56 -5.47 7.34 6.43
C ARG A 56 -6.84 6.68 6.50
N ILE A 57 -7.33 6.26 5.35
CA ILE A 57 -8.73 5.83 5.21
C ILE A 57 -9.12 4.67 6.15
N ILE A 58 -8.32 3.62 6.27
CA ILE A 58 -8.66 2.47 7.13
C ILE A 58 -8.56 2.81 8.62
N PRO A 59 -7.47 3.43 9.12
CA PRO A 59 -7.45 3.95 10.50
C PRO A 59 -8.61 4.90 10.83
N ASP A 60 -9.00 5.77 9.88
CA ASP A 60 -10.14 6.68 10.07
C ASP A 60 -11.46 5.92 10.15
N CYS A 61 -11.67 4.89 9.32
CA CYS A 61 -12.83 4.00 9.41
C CYS A 61 -12.90 3.30 10.78
N ILE A 62 -11.78 2.77 11.28
CA ILE A 62 -11.73 2.09 12.59
C ILE A 62 -12.05 3.07 13.72
N ARG A 63 -11.50 4.30 13.66
CA ARG A 63 -11.81 5.34 14.66
C ARG A 63 -13.28 5.75 14.66
N ALA A 64 -13.88 5.91 13.48
CA ALA A 64 -15.30 6.21 13.34
C ALA A 64 -16.15 5.06 13.93
N ALA A 65 -15.82 3.81 13.61
CA ALA A 65 -16.47 2.63 14.16
C ALA A 65 -16.39 2.58 15.69
N GLN A 66 -15.22 2.85 16.28
CA GLN A 66 -15.03 2.90 17.73
C GLN A 66 -15.89 3.97 18.40
N ARG A 67 -16.07 5.12 17.73
CA ARG A 67 -16.88 6.23 18.22
C ARG A 67 -18.35 6.14 17.92
N LYS A 68 -18.75 5.17 17.07
CA LYS A 68 -20.10 5.03 16.52
C LYS A 68 -20.52 6.29 15.74
N GLU A 69 -19.62 6.82 14.96
CA GLU A 69 -19.80 7.99 14.10
C GLU A 69 -19.74 7.56 12.63
N ASP A 70 -20.31 8.37 11.74
CA ASP A 70 -20.19 8.17 10.31
C ASP A 70 -18.75 8.35 9.84
N ILE A 71 -18.33 7.54 8.86
CA ILE A 71 -17.00 7.67 8.24
C ILE A 71 -17.04 8.88 7.30
N ILE A 72 -16.07 9.78 7.42
CA ILE A 72 -15.94 10.95 6.53
C ILE A 72 -14.91 10.64 5.46
N VAL A 73 -15.34 10.60 4.19
CA VAL A 73 -14.48 10.32 3.03
C VAL A 73 -14.30 11.59 2.21
N ARG A 74 -13.07 12.10 2.15
CA ARG A 74 -12.74 13.34 1.44
C ARG A 74 -12.70 13.19 -0.09
N ASN A 75 -12.14 12.07 -0.59
CA ASN A 75 -12.02 11.81 -2.02
C ASN A 75 -12.47 10.38 -2.37
N PRO A 76 -13.78 10.12 -2.46
CA PRO A 76 -14.31 8.77 -2.71
C PRO A 76 -14.00 8.22 -4.10
N PHE A 77 -13.71 9.09 -5.08
CA PHE A 77 -13.52 8.71 -6.48
C PHE A 77 -12.07 8.40 -6.85
N SER A 78 -11.12 8.65 -5.95
CA SER A 78 -9.72 8.32 -6.21
C SER A 78 -9.51 6.80 -6.28
N THR A 79 -8.89 6.32 -7.35
CA THR A 79 -8.54 4.91 -7.52
C THR A 79 -7.14 4.63 -7.00
N ARG A 80 -7.02 3.58 -6.17
CA ARG A 80 -5.74 3.19 -5.54
C ARG A 80 -5.55 1.67 -5.60
N PRO A 81 -4.29 1.21 -5.69
CA PRO A 81 -3.92 -0.20 -5.64
C PRO A 81 -3.78 -0.65 -4.17
N TYR A 82 -4.90 -1.01 -3.53
CA TYR A 82 -4.91 -1.46 -2.14
C TYR A 82 -4.51 -2.93 -2.01
N GLN A 83 -3.66 -3.23 -1.02
CA GLN A 83 -3.24 -4.59 -0.71
C GLN A 83 -2.98 -4.76 0.79
N HIS A 84 -3.08 -5.99 1.30
CA HIS A 84 -2.71 -6.27 2.68
C HIS A 84 -1.21 -6.14 2.90
N VAL A 85 -0.80 -5.66 4.08
CA VAL A 85 0.62 -5.43 4.43
C VAL A 85 1.50 -6.66 4.26
N LEU A 86 0.98 -7.85 4.45
CA LEU A 86 1.73 -9.10 4.29
C LEU A 86 2.13 -9.38 2.84
N GLU A 87 1.40 -8.85 1.85
CA GLU A 87 1.73 -9.03 0.43
C GLU A 87 3.07 -8.37 0.05
N PRO A 88 3.26 -7.05 0.28
CA PRO A 88 4.54 -6.43 -0.02
C PRO A 88 5.66 -6.93 0.89
N LEU A 89 5.40 -7.26 2.16
CA LEU A 89 6.42 -7.83 3.04
C LEU A 89 6.93 -9.17 2.52
N TYR A 90 6.04 -10.04 2.05
CA TYR A 90 6.45 -11.29 1.41
C TYR A 90 7.29 -11.04 0.15
N ALA A 91 6.88 -10.11 -0.71
CA ALA A 91 7.64 -9.74 -1.89
C ALA A 91 9.03 -9.21 -1.55
N TYR A 92 9.16 -8.38 -0.51
CA TYR A 92 10.45 -7.84 -0.06
C TYR A 92 11.39 -8.95 0.43
N LEU A 93 10.88 -9.87 1.24
CA LEU A 93 11.68 -11.01 1.71
C LEU A 93 12.12 -11.92 0.55
N MET A 94 11.24 -12.14 -0.43
CA MET A 94 11.56 -12.93 -1.62
C MET A 94 12.63 -12.25 -2.48
N ILE A 95 12.51 -10.94 -2.72
CA ILE A 95 13.53 -10.16 -3.44
C ILE A 95 14.86 -10.25 -2.68
N ALA A 96 14.86 -10.05 -1.36
CA ALA A 96 16.06 -10.10 -0.53
C ALA A 96 16.74 -11.48 -0.59
N ALA A 97 15.97 -12.55 -0.47
CA ALA A 97 16.49 -13.91 -0.56
C ALA A 97 17.09 -14.19 -1.94
N LYS A 98 16.39 -13.83 -3.00
CA LYS A 98 16.84 -14.10 -4.38
C LYS A 98 18.06 -13.27 -4.77
N GLN A 99 18.13 -12.01 -4.41
CA GLN A 99 19.31 -11.18 -4.68
C GLN A 99 20.52 -11.57 -3.83
N TYR A 100 20.32 -12.22 -2.67
CA TYR A 100 21.39 -12.80 -1.87
C TYR A 100 22.01 -14.02 -2.56
N GLU A 101 21.17 -14.87 -3.21
CA GLU A 101 21.63 -16.01 -4.01
C GLU A 101 22.33 -15.57 -5.30
N ASP A 102 21.80 -14.53 -5.96
CA ASP A 102 22.31 -14.02 -7.24
C ASP A 102 22.02 -12.52 -7.37
N ALA A 103 23.08 -11.72 -7.35
CA ALA A 103 23.00 -10.26 -7.44
C ALA A 103 22.30 -9.74 -8.71
N ARG A 104 22.12 -10.57 -9.75
CA ARG A 104 21.37 -10.21 -10.97
C ARG A 104 19.88 -9.96 -10.71
N TYR A 105 19.34 -10.45 -9.59
CA TYR A 105 17.98 -10.16 -9.15
C TYR A 105 17.83 -8.78 -8.49
N ALA A 106 18.93 -8.06 -8.22
CA ALA A 106 18.86 -6.71 -7.69
C ALA A 106 18.31 -5.73 -8.74
N GLY A 107 17.34 -4.90 -8.31
CA GLY A 107 16.71 -3.94 -9.23
C GLY A 107 15.61 -3.12 -8.60
N TYR A 108 14.81 -2.52 -9.48
CA TYR A 108 13.62 -1.74 -9.09
C TYR A 108 12.38 -2.57 -9.42
N TYR A 109 11.46 -2.67 -8.44
CA TYR A 109 10.26 -3.51 -8.56
C TYR A 109 9.05 -2.78 -8.00
N ASN A 110 7.97 -2.75 -8.78
CA ASN A 110 6.66 -2.37 -8.28
C ASN A 110 6.00 -3.57 -7.62
N VAL A 111 5.36 -3.35 -6.48
CA VAL A 111 4.65 -4.37 -5.69
C VAL A 111 3.24 -3.90 -5.44
N GLY A 112 2.27 -4.51 -6.06
CA GLY A 112 0.87 -4.10 -5.96
C GLY A 112 -0.09 -5.23 -6.30
N PRO A 113 -1.38 -5.02 -6.05
CA PRO A 113 -2.41 -5.99 -6.35
C PRO A 113 -2.62 -6.13 -7.86
N ASP A 114 -3.41 -7.10 -8.26
CA ASP A 114 -3.96 -7.17 -9.60
C ASP A 114 -4.95 -6.04 -9.87
N ASP A 115 -5.21 -5.74 -11.14
CA ASP A 115 -6.09 -4.63 -11.55
C ASP A 115 -7.50 -4.73 -10.97
N VAL A 116 -7.99 -5.93 -10.77
CA VAL A 116 -9.30 -6.22 -10.15
C VAL A 116 -9.40 -5.74 -8.70
N ASP A 117 -8.29 -5.62 -8.00
CA ASP A 117 -8.19 -5.13 -6.63
C ASP A 117 -7.75 -3.65 -6.54
N CYS A 118 -7.75 -2.93 -7.67
CA CYS A 118 -7.60 -1.48 -7.70
C CYS A 118 -8.96 -0.81 -7.54
N PHE A 119 -9.26 -0.36 -6.34
CA PHE A 119 -10.57 0.16 -5.96
C PHE A 119 -10.59 1.69 -5.87
N GLN A 120 -11.76 2.27 -6.12
CA GLN A 120 -12.06 3.63 -5.68
C GLN A 120 -12.15 3.65 -4.15
N THR A 121 -11.74 4.75 -3.54
CA THR A 121 -11.74 4.89 -2.08
C THR A 121 -13.14 4.72 -1.50
N GLY A 122 -14.19 5.22 -2.16
CA GLY A 122 -15.57 4.99 -1.74
C GLY A 122 -15.95 3.50 -1.74
N ALA A 123 -15.60 2.77 -2.80
CA ALA A 123 -15.86 1.34 -2.87
C ALA A 123 -15.06 0.52 -1.82
N LEU A 124 -13.86 0.99 -1.45
CA LEU A 124 -13.11 0.42 -0.34
C LEU A 124 -13.84 0.61 1.00
N VAL A 125 -14.39 1.81 1.22
CA VAL A 125 -15.16 2.11 2.44
C VAL A 125 -16.47 1.34 2.47
N ASP A 126 -17.17 1.17 1.33
CA ASP A 126 -18.35 0.29 1.23
C ASP A 126 -18.00 -1.16 1.63
N LEU A 127 -16.84 -1.64 1.20
CA LEU A 127 -16.34 -2.97 1.58
C LEU A 127 -16.09 -3.05 3.09
N PHE A 128 -15.45 -2.04 3.68
CA PHE A 128 -15.21 -1.96 5.12
C PHE A 128 -16.53 -1.95 5.91
N VAL A 129 -17.47 -1.06 5.57
CA VAL A 129 -18.77 -0.94 6.21
C VAL A 129 -19.54 -2.26 6.17
N ARG A 130 -19.57 -2.91 5.01
CA ARG A 130 -20.22 -4.22 4.85
C ARG A 130 -19.62 -5.30 5.74
N LYS A 131 -18.29 -5.36 5.85
CA LYS A 131 -17.59 -6.35 6.69
C LYS A 131 -17.62 -6.00 8.18
N TRP A 132 -17.60 -4.71 8.50
CA TRP A 132 -17.74 -4.27 9.88
C TRP A 132 -19.14 -4.55 10.41
N GLY A 133 -20.16 -4.24 9.64
CA GLY A 133 -21.58 -4.37 10.03
C GLY A 133 -21.98 -3.26 11.00
N GLU A 134 -22.88 -3.58 11.92
CA GLU A 134 -23.35 -2.69 13.00
C GLU A 134 -24.06 -1.42 12.52
N GLY A 135 -24.56 -1.38 11.27
CA GLY A 135 -25.28 -0.24 10.73
C GLY A 135 -24.44 1.01 10.48
N MET A 136 -23.13 0.83 10.30
CA MET A 136 -22.24 1.94 9.94
C MET A 136 -22.61 2.54 8.59
N GLU A 137 -22.41 3.86 8.48
CA GLU A 137 -22.58 4.63 7.25
C GLU A 137 -21.34 5.49 6.98
N TRP A 138 -21.26 6.05 5.80
CA TRP A 138 -20.24 7.02 5.47
C TRP A 138 -20.81 8.16 4.64
N THR A 139 -20.15 9.31 4.71
CA THR A 139 -20.52 10.52 3.97
C THR A 139 -19.28 11.16 3.34
N THR A 140 -19.52 12.03 2.38
CA THR A 140 -18.46 12.82 1.75
C THR A 140 -18.34 14.20 2.40
N CYS A 141 -17.09 14.65 2.55
CA CYS A 141 -16.79 16.03 2.90
C CYS A 141 -15.89 16.63 1.81
N CYS A 142 -16.38 17.68 1.16
CA CYS A 142 -15.59 18.45 0.19
C CYS A 142 -14.99 19.65 0.92
N ASP A 143 -13.84 19.47 1.56
CA ASP A 143 -13.16 20.50 2.36
C ASP A 143 -12.09 21.28 1.62
N GLY A 144 -11.93 21.06 0.30
CA GLY A 144 -10.90 21.72 -0.49
C GLY A 144 -9.46 21.32 -0.12
N GLY A 145 -9.28 20.14 0.46
CA GLY A 145 -7.98 19.60 0.87
C GLY A 145 -6.92 19.57 -0.23
N PRO A 146 -5.66 19.22 0.08
CA PRO A 146 -4.57 19.22 -0.87
C PRO A 146 -4.85 18.34 -2.08
N HIS A 147 -4.29 18.72 -3.23
CA HIS A 147 -4.43 17.95 -4.47
C HIS A 147 -3.94 16.52 -4.26
N GLU A 148 -4.82 15.57 -4.45
CA GLU A 148 -4.51 14.14 -4.45
C GLU A 148 -4.72 13.58 -5.85
N ALA A 149 -3.78 12.77 -6.35
CA ALA A 149 -3.91 12.15 -7.64
C ALA A 149 -5.21 11.32 -7.71
N ASN A 150 -6.02 11.52 -8.75
CA ASN A 150 -7.30 10.82 -8.90
C ASN A 150 -7.13 9.34 -9.27
N PHE A 151 -5.97 8.97 -9.80
CA PHE A 151 -5.72 7.63 -10.31
C PHE A 151 -4.28 7.22 -10.04
N LEU A 152 -4.10 6.06 -9.40
CA LEU A 152 -2.81 5.41 -9.23
C LEU A 152 -2.99 3.90 -9.42
N LYS A 153 -2.22 3.33 -10.32
CA LYS A 153 -2.02 1.88 -10.48
C LYS A 153 -0.54 1.58 -10.66
N LEU A 154 -0.15 0.35 -10.36
CA LEU A 154 1.22 -0.11 -10.52
C LEU A 154 1.26 -1.24 -11.55
N ASP A 155 2.15 -1.15 -12.52
CA ASP A 155 2.51 -2.30 -13.36
C ASP A 155 3.54 -3.15 -12.62
N CYS A 156 3.11 -4.32 -12.15
CA CYS A 156 3.93 -5.27 -11.41
C CYS A 156 4.44 -6.43 -12.29
N SER A 157 4.34 -6.31 -13.61
CA SER A 157 4.72 -7.37 -14.56
C SER A 157 6.16 -7.82 -14.38
N LYS A 158 7.08 -6.90 -14.09
CA LYS A 158 8.49 -7.21 -13.84
C LYS A 158 8.67 -8.11 -12.62
N LEU A 159 8.04 -7.78 -11.50
CA LEU A 159 8.09 -8.62 -10.30
C LEU A 159 7.53 -10.01 -10.57
N LYS A 160 6.36 -10.07 -11.22
CA LYS A 160 5.68 -11.33 -11.57
C LYS A 160 6.54 -12.22 -12.47
N THR A 161 7.10 -11.66 -13.51
CA THR A 161 7.92 -12.44 -14.48
C THR A 161 9.27 -12.85 -13.91
N THR A 162 9.89 -12.00 -13.07
CA THR A 162 11.22 -12.28 -12.52
C THR A 162 11.17 -13.32 -11.40
N PHE A 163 10.16 -13.28 -10.54
CA PHE A 163 10.11 -14.10 -9.33
C PHE A 163 8.95 -15.11 -9.30
N GLY A 164 8.05 -15.09 -10.28
CA GLY A 164 6.82 -15.88 -10.22
C GLY A 164 5.88 -15.42 -9.09
N TRP A 165 6.04 -14.20 -8.61
CA TRP A 165 5.21 -13.64 -7.54
C TRP A 165 3.81 -13.30 -8.06
N SER A 166 2.83 -13.50 -7.23
CA SER A 166 1.47 -12.97 -7.43
C SER A 166 0.85 -12.65 -6.07
N PRO A 167 -0.08 -11.67 -6.01
CA PRO A 167 -0.86 -11.45 -4.80
C PRO A 167 -1.57 -12.74 -4.38
N ARG A 168 -1.58 -13.04 -3.08
CA ARG A 168 -2.23 -14.23 -2.52
C ARG A 168 -3.63 -13.92 -2.00
N TRP A 169 -3.82 -12.71 -1.49
CA TRP A 169 -5.09 -12.24 -0.95
C TRP A 169 -5.73 -11.23 -1.88
N SER A 170 -7.01 -11.42 -2.18
CA SER A 170 -7.85 -10.38 -2.78
C SER A 170 -8.05 -9.24 -1.79
N LEU A 171 -8.49 -8.09 -2.27
CA LEU A 171 -8.85 -6.97 -1.39
C LEU A 171 -9.99 -7.34 -0.44
N ASP A 172 -10.91 -8.21 -0.85
CA ASP A 172 -11.99 -8.71 0.01
C ASP A 172 -11.44 -9.48 1.22
N THR A 173 -10.51 -10.41 0.99
CA THR A 173 -9.83 -11.15 2.06
C THR A 173 -8.97 -10.22 2.93
N ALA A 174 -8.23 -9.30 2.32
CA ALA A 174 -7.42 -8.33 3.03
C ALA A 174 -8.27 -7.48 3.99
N MET A 175 -9.43 -7.01 3.52
CA MET A 175 -10.34 -6.22 4.36
C MET A 175 -10.95 -7.05 5.49
N GLU A 176 -11.27 -8.32 5.25
CA GLU A 176 -11.76 -9.23 6.29
C GLU A 176 -10.75 -9.37 7.42
N MET A 177 -9.49 -9.63 7.09
CA MET A 177 -8.42 -9.74 8.10
C MET A 177 -8.21 -8.43 8.88
N VAL A 178 -8.28 -7.29 8.21
CA VAL A 178 -8.18 -5.97 8.87
C VAL A 178 -9.32 -5.75 9.85
N VAL A 179 -10.55 -6.05 9.45
CA VAL A 179 -11.74 -5.90 10.31
C VAL A 179 -11.68 -6.85 11.49
N GLU A 180 -11.33 -8.12 11.28
CA GLU A 180 -11.19 -9.10 12.35
C GLU A 180 -10.14 -8.67 13.37
N TRP A 181 -8.94 -8.34 12.89
CA TRP A 181 -7.86 -7.83 13.75
C TRP A 181 -8.31 -6.63 14.58
N SER A 182 -8.97 -5.67 13.92
CA SER A 182 -9.40 -4.43 14.59
C SER A 182 -10.47 -4.68 15.66
N LYS A 183 -11.41 -5.59 15.40
CA LYS A 183 -12.43 -5.96 16.37
C LYS A 183 -11.84 -6.69 17.58
N CYS A 184 -10.87 -7.59 17.37
CA CYS A 184 -10.14 -8.26 18.46
C CYS A 184 -9.36 -7.25 19.29
N TRP A 185 -8.61 -6.35 18.63
CA TRP A 185 -7.86 -5.31 19.31
C TRP A 185 -8.76 -4.38 20.16
N LEU A 186 -9.92 -3.95 19.63
CA LEU A 186 -10.87 -3.09 20.35
C LEU A 186 -11.46 -3.79 21.59
N LYS A 187 -11.55 -5.11 21.60
CA LYS A 187 -11.97 -5.89 22.76
C LYS A 187 -10.84 -6.12 23.77
N GLY A 188 -9.60 -5.76 23.44
CA GLY A 188 -8.42 -6.04 24.27
C GLY A 188 -7.95 -7.49 24.21
N GLU A 189 -8.31 -8.20 23.15
CA GLU A 189 -7.85 -9.56 22.88
C GLU A 189 -6.39 -9.51 22.36
N ASP A 190 -5.67 -10.62 22.50
CA ASP A 190 -4.32 -10.76 21.92
C ASP A 190 -4.41 -10.91 20.40
N VAL A 191 -3.68 -10.08 19.64
CA VAL A 191 -3.76 -9.95 18.19
C VAL A 191 -2.39 -9.92 17.50
#